data_cec1e00b75b9ce976d5a506924f7cf0d
#
_entry.id   cec1e00b75b9ce976d5a506924f7cf0d
#
_cell.length_a   1.000
_cell.length_b   1.000
_cell.length_c   1.000
_cell.angle_alpha   90.00
_cell.angle_beta   90.00
_cell.angle_gamma   90.00
#
_symmetry.space_group_name_H-M   'P 1'
#
loop_
_entity.id
_entity.type
_entity.pdbx_description
1 polymer ?
#
loop_
_entity_poly.entity_id
_entity_poly.type
_entity_poly.pdbx_seq_one_letter_code
_entity_poly.pdbx_strand_id
1 'polypeptide(L)'
;EDIEMTHWKQLANYDYLGAYSLENGKDKTVTIKKIVQELVTGNGGRKENCIVAYFSDEEKPMILNKTNCKTIQKIYGTPMIEEWVGKKIVLFASTTTLAGETVECLRIRPYPPVADKPAPKCEECGADITGVGKMTAEATAIYTEKKYGAKLCAKCATQRAAEEAEKEKKENE
;
A
#
# COMPACT_ATOMS: atom_id res chain seq x y z
N GLU A 1 -11.79 -10.87 24.87
CA GLU A 1 -11.03 -9.59 24.87
C GLU A 1 -9.73 -9.84 24.12
N ASP A 2 -9.62 -9.31 22.91
CA ASP A 2 -8.36 -9.39 22.14
C ASP A 2 -7.32 -8.52 22.86
N ILE A 3 -6.28 -9.16 23.39
CA ILE A 3 -5.16 -8.46 24.01
C ILE A 3 -4.35 -7.82 22.90
N GLU A 4 -4.47 -6.51 22.76
CA GLU A 4 -3.66 -5.73 21.83
C GLU A 4 -2.20 -5.72 22.32
N MET A 5 -1.32 -6.38 21.56
CA MET A 5 0.09 -6.52 21.92
C MET A 5 0.86 -5.26 21.53
N THR A 6 1.21 -4.45 22.51
CA THR A 6 1.99 -3.22 22.32
C THR A 6 3.48 -3.48 22.47
N HIS A 7 4.28 -3.15 21.47
CA HIS A 7 5.73 -3.24 21.55
C HIS A 7 6.28 -2.19 22.52
N TRP A 8 7.15 -2.58 23.47
CA TRP A 8 7.66 -1.69 24.52
C TRP A 8 8.32 -0.39 24.01
N LYS A 9 8.93 -0.41 22.81
CA LYS A 9 9.50 0.77 22.16
C LYS A 9 8.45 1.82 21.78
N GLN A 10 7.18 1.44 21.60
CA GLN A 10 6.11 2.41 21.36
C GLN A 10 5.87 3.28 22.62
N LEU A 11 6.08 2.72 23.80
CA LEU A 11 5.96 3.43 25.07
C LEU A 11 7.14 4.37 25.35
N ALA A 12 8.28 4.16 24.70
CA ALA A 12 9.47 5.00 24.86
C ALA A 12 9.39 6.35 24.12
N ASN A 13 8.30 6.61 23.39
CA ASN A 13 7.98 7.86 22.72
C ASN A 13 9.13 8.45 21.89
N TYR A 14 9.76 7.63 21.05
CA TYR A 14 10.79 8.09 20.12
C TYR A 14 10.25 9.17 19.16
N ASP A 15 11.10 10.12 18.80
CA ASP A 15 10.74 11.25 17.92
C ASP A 15 10.52 10.83 16.46
N TYR A 16 11.01 9.66 16.07
CA TYR A 16 10.96 9.16 14.69
C TYR A 16 10.27 7.81 14.59
N LEU A 17 9.65 7.55 13.43
CA LEU A 17 9.06 6.25 13.11
C LEU A 17 10.14 5.16 13.03
N GLY A 18 9.83 4.00 13.60
CA GLY A 18 10.60 2.77 13.49
C GLY A 18 9.70 1.59 13.14
N ALA A 19 10.29 0.40 12.93
CA ALA A 19 9.52 -0.82 12.64
C ALA A 19 8.47 -1.12 13.72
N TYR A 20 8.79 -0.81 14.98
CA TYR A 20 7.89 -0.94 16.14
C TYR A 20 6.67 0.01 16.08
N SER A 21 6.70 1.04 15.23
CA SER A 21 5.58 1.99 15.09
C SER A 21 4.43 1.44 14.24
N LEU A 22 4.65 0.31 13.55
CA LEU A 22 3.64 -0.34 12.76
C LEU A 22 2.79 -1.28 13.62
N GLU A 23 1.49 -1.04 13.67
CA GLU A 23 0.54 -1.88 14.40
C GLU A 23 0.54 -3.31 13.83
N ASN A 24 0.87 -4.28 14.67
CA ASN A 24 0.89 -5.70 14.30
C ASN A 24 1.70 -6.02 13.02
N GLY A 25 2.74 -5.20 12.71
CA GLY A 25 3.55 -5.35 11.50
C GLY A 25 2.81 -5.09 10.19
N LYS A 26 1.62 -4.48 10.24
CA LYS A 26 0.85 -4.13 9.04
C LYS A 26 1.51 -2.99 8.26
N ASP A 27 1.40 -3.08 6.94
CA ASP A 27 1.84 -2.01 6.04
C ASP A 27 1.06 -0.72 6.34
N LYS A 28 1.76 0.42 6.30
CA LYS A 28 1.18 1.74 6.56
C LYS A 28 1.44 2.67 5.38
N THR A 29 0.38 3.24 4.82
CA THR A 29 0.49 4.25 3.77
C THR A 29 0.58 5.63 4.38
N VAL A 30 1.56 6.42 3.96
CA VAL A 30 1.77 7.80 4.40
C VAL A 30 2.02 8.71 3.20
N THR A 31 1.68 10.00 3.35
CA THR A 31 1.88 11.03 2.33
C THR A 31 3.04 11.93 2.71
N ILE A 32 4.02 12.07 1.83
CA ILE A 32 5.20 12.92 2.07
C ILE A 32 4.77 14.39 2.03
N LYS A 33 4.98 15.10 3.13
CA LYS A 33 4.71 16.54 3.26
C LYS A 33 5.93 17.38 2.92
N LYS A 34 7.08 17.00 3.42
CA LYS A 34 8.37 17.63 3.15
C LYS A 34 9.52 16.67 3.45
N ILE A 35 10.65 16.90 2.81
CA ILE A 35 11.91 16.20 3.08
C ILE A 35 12.98 17.25 3.36
N VAL A 36 13.70 17.07 4.46
CA VAL A 36 14.74 18.01 4.89
C VAL A 36 15.97 17.24 5.38
N GLN A 37 17.11 17.90 5.35
CA GLN A 37 18.30 17.42 6.05
C GLN A 37 18.37 18.12 7.41
N GLU A 38 18.47 17.35 8.46
CA GLU A 38 18.60 17.89 9.82
C GLU A 38 19.56 17.07 10.68
N LEU A 39 20.04 17.69 11.74
CA LEU A 39 20.97 17.08 12.68
C LEU A 39 20.18 16.23 13.67
N VAL A 40 20.31 14.92 13.57
CA VAL A 40 19.63 13.96 14.44
C VAL A 40 20.62 13.41 15.45
N THR A 41 20.19 13.34 16.71
CA THR A 41 20.98 12.69 17.77
C THR A 41 20.61 11.21 17.79
N GLY A 42 21.54 10.36 17.38
CA GLY A 42 21.39 8.91 17.39
C GLY A 42 21.69 8.29 18.76
N ASN A 43 21.58 6.96 18.83
CA ASN A 43 21.95 6.19 20.01
C ASN A 43 23.40 6.47 20.41
N GLY A 44 23.62 6.76 21.70
CA GLY A 44 24.96 7.10 22.23
C GLY A 44 25.34 8.58 22.08
N GLY A 45 24.39 9.47 21.75
CA GLY A 45 24.60 10.93 21.72
C GLY A 45 25.36 11.43 20.48
N ARG A 46 25.65 10.59 19.49
CA ARG A 46 26.26 11.01 18.23
C ARG A 46 25.25 11.78 17.40
N LYS A 47 25.68 12.95 16.91
CA LYS A 47 24.90 13.80 16.03
C LYS A 47 25.31 13.52 14.58
N GLU A 48 24.33 13.20 13.73
CA GLU A 48 24.53 12.94 12.31
C GLU A 48 23.52 13.73 11.49
N ASN A 49 23.98 14.22 10.34
CA ASN A 49 23.06 14.83 9.36
C ASN A 49 22.27 13.74 8.68
N CYS A 50 20.97 13.70 8.91
CA CYS A 50 20.06 12.71 8.35
C CYS A 50 19.06 13.37 7.41
N ILE A 51 18.62 12.62 6.41
CA ILE A 51 17.48 12.99 5.59
C ILE A 51 16.23 12.55 6.33
N VAL A 52 15.31 13.48 6.59
CA VAL A 52 14.09 13.24 7.35
C VAL A 52 12.88 13.57 6.49
N ALA A 53 11.97 12.62 6.39
CA ALA A 53 10.67 12.80 5.74
C ALA A 53 9.60 13.10 6.80
N TYR A 54 8.85 14.17 6.59
CA TYR A 54 7.66 14.53 7.35
C TYR A 54 6.42 14.18 6.54
N PHE A 55 5.38 13.75 7.24
CA PHE A 55 4.14 13.27 6.62
C PHE A 55 2.96 14.20 6.90
N SER A 56 1.96 14.17 6.02
CA SER A 56 0.72 14.95 6.17
C SER A 56 -0.29 14.28 7.11
N ASP A 57 -0.09 13.01 7.40
CA ASP A 57 -1.04 12.12 8.07
C ASP A 57 -0.92 12.15 9.61
N GLU A 58 -0.45 13.24 10.20
CA GLU A 58 -0.19 13.42 11.65
C GLU A 58 0.78 12.35 12.25
N GLU A 59 1.54 11.70 11.38
CA GLU A 59 2.53 10.71 11.77
C GLU A 59 3.85 11.36 12.17
N LYS A 60 4.58 10.66 13.04
CA LYS A 60 5.96 11.04 13.35
C LYS A 60 6.83 11.03 12.09
N PRO A 61 7.85 11.89 12.01
CA PRO A 61 8.79 11.87 10.90
C PRO A 61 9.59 10.57 10.84
N MET A 62 10.12 10.25 9.67
CA MET A 62 10.95 9.08 9.44
C MET A 62 12.32 9.47 8.92
N ILE A 63 13.37 8.90 9.49
CA ILE A 63 14.72 9.04 8.96
C ILE A 63 14.85 8.14 7.72
N LEU A 64 15.17 8.77 6.57
CA LEU A 64 15.39 8.08 5.30
C LEU A 64 16.88 7.68 5.15
N ASN A 65 17.14 6.39 5.15
CA ASN A 65 18.46 5.89 4.77
C ASN A 65 18.59 5.80 3.24
N LYS A 66 19.83 5.54 2.75
CA LYS A 66 20.10 5.41 1.31
C LYS A 66 19.19 4.40 0.60
N THR A 67 18.87 3.29 1.24
CA THR A 67 18.00 2.25 0.67
C THR A 67 16.59 2.79 0.45
N ASN A 68 16.03 3.48 1.45
CA ASN A 68 14.69 4.06 1.36
C ASN A 68 14.64 5.18 0.31
N CYS A 69 15.64 6.06 0.25
CA CYS A 69 15.74 7.09 -0.79
C CYS A 69 15.79 6.48 -2.21
N LYS A 70 16.61 5.45 -2.42
CA LYS A 70 16.68 4.73 -3.71
C LYS A 70 15.35 4.07 -4.07
N THR A 71 14.61 3.56 -3.08
CA THR A 71 13.28 2.98 -3.31
C THR A 71 12.29 4.04 -3.78
N ILE A 72 12.23 5.21 -3.13
CA ILE A 72 11.36 6.31 -3.55
C ILE A 72 11.74 6.79 -4.96
N GLN A 73 13.03 6.99 -5.22
CA GLN A 73 13.53 7.34 -6.55
C GLN A 73 13.09 6.33 -7.62
N LYS A 74 13.16 5.05 -7.32
CA LYS A 74 12.74 3.98 -8.26
C LYS A 74 11.24 4.01 -8.53
N ILE A 75 10.42 4.23 -7.47
CA ILE A 75 8.96 4.28 -7.60
C ILE A 75 8.51 5.45 -8.47
N TYR A 76 9.08 6.63 -8.26
CA TYR A 76 8.64 7.87 -8.90
C TYR A 76 9.52 8.34 -10.05
N GLY A 77 10.62 7.62 -10.35
CA GLY A 77 11.48 7.87 -11.49
C GLY A 77 12.32 9.16 -11.41
N THR A 78 12.41 9.80 -10.24
CA THR A 78 13.13 11.05 -10.03
C THR A 78 13.97 11.03 -8.75
N PRO A 79 15.21 11.56 -8.77
CA PRO A 79 16.03 11.72 -7.57
C PRO A 79 15.75 13.05 -6.82
N MET A 80 14.87 13.92 -7.37
CA MET A 80 14.58 15.23 -6.81
C MET A 80 13.58 15.12 -5.68
N ILE A 81 13.96 15.52 -4.47
CA ILE A 81 13.13 15.41 -3.26
C ILE A 81 11.89 16.29 -3.31
N GLU A 82 11.94 17.39 -4.04
CA GLU A 82 10.80 18.31 -4.26
C GLU A 82 9.66 17.60 -4.99
N GLU A 83 9.98 16.70 -5.92
CA GLU A 83 9.01 15.91 -6.68
C GLU A 83 8.41 14.75 -5.88
N TRP A 84 9.00 14.42 -4.73
CA TRP A 84 8.45 13.42 -3.81
C TRP A 84 7.36 13.99 -2.90
N VAL A 85 7.31 15.31 -2.75
CA VAL A 85 6.28 15.99 -1.93
C VAL A 85 4.88 15.72 -2.50
N GLY A 86 3.94 15.38 -1.63
CA GLY A 86 2.57 14.99 -2.03
C GLY A 86 2.43 13.54 -2.53
N LYS A 87 3.55 12.81 -2.68
CA LYS A 87 3.51 11.40 -3.07
C LYS A 87 3.26 10.50 -1.86
N LYS A 88 2.55 9.39 -2.10
CA LYS A 88 2.25 8.38 -1.09
C LYS A 88 3.26 7.24 -1.15
N ILE A 89 3.73 6.79 -0.01
CA ILE A 89 4.61 5.63 0.13
C ILE A 89 4.00 4.63 1.10
N VAL A 90 4.34 3.36 0.93
CA VAL A 90 3.91 2.28 1.82
C VAL A 90 5.08 1.85 2.68
N LEU A 91 4.95 2.01 3.99
CA LEU A 91 5.93 1.59 4.97
C LEU A 91 5.66 0.16 5.43
N PHE A 92 6.73 -0.62 5.61
CA PHE A 92 6.63 -1.97 6.17
C PHE A 92 7.81 -2.29 7.08
N ALA A 93 7.60 -3.17 8.05
CA ALA A 93 8.64 -3.66 8.92
C ALA A 93 9.47 -4.73 8.20
N SER A 94 10.79 -4.64 8.34
CA SER A 94 11.74 -5.58 7.78
C SER A 94 12.90 -5.77 8.75
N THR A 95 13.84 -6.62 8.42
CA THR A 95 15.07 -6.83 9.16
C THR A 95 16.28 -6.51 8.31
N THR A 96 17.36 -6.08 8.96
CA THR A 96 18.65 -5.85 8.32
C THR A 96 19.76 -6.28 9.27
N THR A 97 20.95 -6.54 8.73
CA THR A 97 22.13 -6.84 9.54
C THR A 97 22.91 -5.57 9.80
N LEU A 98 23.15 -5.25 11.06
CA LEU A 98 23.97 -4.13 11.50
C LEU A 98 25.04 -4.65 12.47
N ALA A 99 26.30 -4.46 12.16
CA ALA A 99 27.44 -4.94 12.97
C ALA A 99 27.37 -6.44 13.34
N GLY A 100 26.82 -7.28 12.45
CA GLY A 100 26.67 -8.73 12.68
C GLY A 100 25.39 -9.14 13.40
N GLU A 101 24.60 -8.19 13.88
CA GLU A 101 23.31 -8.45 14.55
C GLU A 101 22.13 -8.17 13.61
N THR A 102 21.10 -9.01 13.70
CA THR A 102 19.83 -8.78 12.97
C THR A 102 19.00 -7.78 13.75
N VAL A 103 18.71 -6.64 13.13
CA VAL A 103 17.91 -5.58 13.72
C VAL A 103 16.67 -5.30 12.87
N GLU A 104 15.59 -4.92 13.52
CA GLU A 104 14.38 -4.46 12.85
C GLU A 104 14.60 -3.10 12.21
N CYS A 105 14.08 -2.91 11.02
CA CYS A 105 14.14 -1.65 10.30
C CYS A 105 12.84 -1.34 9.57
N LEU A 106 12.58 -0.05 9.37
CA LEU A 106 11.46 0.43 8.57
C LEU A 106 11.89 0.58 7.11
N ARG A 107 11.14 -0.01 6.20
CA ARG A 107 11.40 0.01 4.75
C ARG A 107 10.19 0.54 4.00
N ILE A 108 10.41 0.88 2.74
CA ILE A 108 9.39 1.37 1.81
C ILE A 108 9.16 0.28 0.77
N ARG A 109 7.91 -0.07 0.50
CA ARG A 109 7.54 -1.02 -0.57
C ARG A 109 8.01 -0.47 -1.92
N PRO A 110 8.54 -1.32 -2.83
CA PRO A 110 9.07 -0.88 -4.12
C PRO A 110 7.99 -0.57 -5.17
N TYR A 111 6.80 -0.25 -4.72
CA TYR A 111 5.65 0.14 -5.54
C TYR A 111 4.85 1.21 -4.82
N PRO A 112 4.18 2.12 -5.55
CA PRO A 112 3.29 3.09 -4.93
C PRO A 112 2.10 2.36 -4.29
N PRO A 113 1.46 2.93 -3.26
CA PRO A 113 0.23 2.37 -2.74
C PRO A 113 -0.74 2.22 -3.92
N VAL A 114 -1.37 1.07 -4.00
CA VAL A 114 -2.50 0.88 -4.91
C VAL A 114 -3.49 1.97 -4.52
N ALA A 115 -3.68 2.97 -5.38
CA ALA A 115 -4.74 3.93 -5.17
C ALA A 115 -6.00 3.09 -4.99
N ASP A 116 -6.79 3.39 -3.95
CA ASP A 116 -8.16 2.90 -3.86
C ASP A 116 -8.90 3.45 -5.09
N LYS A 117 -8.69 2.78 -6.22
CA LYS A 117 -9.56 3.02 -7.36
C LYS A 117 -10.92 2.56 -6.88
N PRO A 118 -11.94 3.41 -6.99
CA PRO A 118 -13.28 2.98 -6.66
C PRO A 118 -13.54 1.68 -7.41
N ALA A 119 -14.04 0.68 -6.71
CA ALA A 119 -14.33 -0.61 -7.31
C ALA A 119 -15.14 -0.38 -8.60
N PRO A 120 -14.79 -1.05 -9.71
CA PRO A 120 -15.56 -0.89 -10.94
C PRO A 120 -17.01 -1.25 -10.67
N LYS A 121 -17.93 -0.45 -11.19
CA LYS A 121 -19.37 -0.66 -10.98
C LYS A 121 -19.96 -1.56 -12.06
N CYS A 122 -20.89 -2.40 -11.64
CA CYS A 122 -21.67 -3.23 -12.54
C CYS A 122 -22.60 -2.36 -13.40
N GLU A 123 -22.53 -2.50 -14.71
CA GLU A 123 -23.32 -1.70 -15.65
C GLU A 123 -24.81 -2.08 -15.64
N GLU A 124 -25.17 -3.27 -15.13
CA GLU A 124 -26.56 -3.70 -15.03
C GLU A 124 -27.24 -3.30 -13.71
N CYS A 125 -26.61 -3.56 -12.56
CA CYS A 125 -27.24 -3.34 -11.26
C CYS A 125 -26.62 -2.18 -10.46
N GLY A 126 -25.54 -1.54 -10.96
CA GLY A 126 -24.85 -0.44 -10.28
C GLY A 126 -24.05 -0.83 -9.03
N ALA A 127 -24.04 -2.10 -8.63
CA ALA A 127 -23.29 -2.57 -7.48
C ALA A 127 -21.78 -2.60 -7.76
N ASP A 128 -20.98 -2.47 -6.72
CA ASP A 128 -19.54 -2.58 -6.85
C ASP A 128 -19.14 -4.01 -7.25
N ILE A 129 -18.26 -4.11 -8.26
CA ILE A 129 -17.75 -5.41 -8.70
C ILE A 129 -16.68 -5.84 -7.70
N THR A 130 -16.87 -7.01 -7.10
CA THR A 130 -15.90 -7.65 -6.22
C THR A 130 -15.09 -8.70 -6.96
N GLY A 131 -13.91 -9.02 -6.43
CA GLY A 131 -13.11 -10.11 -6.98
C GLY A 131 -13.81 -11.47 -6.82
N VAL A 132 -13.60 -12.37 -7.78
CA VAL A 132 -14.16 -13.73 -7.78
C VAL A 132 -13.02 -14.75 -7.81
N GLY A 133 -12.97 -15.62 -6.83
CA GLY A 133 -11.91 -16.62 -6.69
C GLY A 133 -10.53 -15.98 -6.55
N LYS A 134 -9.64 -16.17 -7.54
CA LYS A 134 -8.29 -15.59 -7.58
C LYS A 134 -8.21 -14.27 -8.37
N MET A 135 -9.31 -13.81 -8.95
CA MET A 135 -9.36 -12.57 -9.73
C MET A 135 -9.66 -11.37 -8.84
N THR A 136 -9.00 -10.25 -9.10
CA THR A 136 -9.31 -8.96 -8.48
C THR A 136 -10.62 -8.38 -9.05
N ALA A 137 -11.17 -7.35 -8.43
CA ALA A 137 -12.35 -6.65 -8.92
C ALA A 137 -12.15 -6.12 -10.36
N GLU A 138 -10.98 -5.54 -10.64
CA GLU A 138 -10.62 -5.06 -11.98
C GLU A 138 -10.53 -6.20 -13.01
N ALA A 139 -9.87 -7.30 -12.62
CA ALA A 139 -9.76 -8.47 -13.51
C ALA A 139 -11.13 -9.10 -13.78
N THR A 140 -12.03 -9.12 -12.81
CA THR A 140 -13.42 -9.58 -12.95
C THR A 140 -14.19 -8.68 -13.92
N ALA A 141 -14.07 -7.35 -13.79
CA ALA A 141 -14.71 -6.40 -14.70
C ALA A 141 -14.23 -6.57 -16.15
N ILE A 142 -12.92 -6.69 -16.36
CA ILE A 142 -12.33 -6.90 -17.70
C ILE A 142 -12.79 -8.24 -18.29
N TYR A 143 -12.81 -9.29 -17.47
CA TYR A 143 -13.27 -10.61 -17.93
C TYR A 143 -14.72 -10.59 -18.37
N THR A 144 -15.62 -9.98 -17.59
CA THR A 144 -17.04 -9.90 -17.91
C THR A 144 -17.31 -8.99 -19.11
N GLU A 145 -16.59 -7.88 -19.24
CA GLU A 145 -16.66 -6.99 -20.41
C GLU A 145 -16.24 -7.73 -21.69
N LYS A 146 -15.16 -8.50 -21.65
CA LYS A 146 -14.69 -9.29 -22.79
C LYS A 146 -15.67 -10.41 -23.17
N LYS A 147 -16.31 -11.03 -22.19
CA LYS A 147 -17.20 -12.19 -22.41
C LYS A 147 -18.62 -11.79 -22.74
N TYR A 148 -19.17 -10.76 -22.09
CA TYR A 148 -20.57 -10.36 -22.17
C TYR A 148 -20.80 -8.96 -22.76
N GLY A 149 -19.71 -8.25 -23.14
CA GLY A 149 -19.79 -6.89 -23.66
C GLY A 149 -20.12 -5.80 -22.62
N ALA A 150 -20.14 -6.16 -21.33
CA ALA A 150 -20.43 -5.24 -20.23
C ALA A 150 -19.66 -5.64 -18.96
N LYS A 151 -19.33 -4.65 -18.13
CA LYS A 151 -18.71 -4.88 -16.80
C LYS A 151 -19.78 -5.34 -15.82
N LEU A 152 -19.75 -6.60 -15.44
CA LEU A 152 -20.78 -7.23 -14.62
C LEU A 152 -20.21 -7.71 -13.29
N CYS A 153 -21.00 -7.57 -12.22
CA CYS A 153 -20.72 -8.26 -10.96
C CYS A 153 -21.00 -9.77 -11.11
N ALA A 154 -20.48 -10.58 -10.20
CA ALA A 154 -20.64 -12.04 -10.24
C ALA A 154 -22.10 -12.49 -10.41
N LYS A 155 -23.04 -11.80 -9.74
CA LYS A 155 -24.47 -12.11 -9.80
C LYS A 155 -25.05 -11.87 -11.21
N CYS A 156 -24.82 -10.69 -11.79
CA CYS A 156 -25.31 -10.37 -13.12
C CYS A 156 -24.65 -11.21 -14.20
N ALA A 157 -23.34 -11.50 -14.06
CA ALA A 157 -22.63 -12.40 -14.97
C ALA A 157 -23.22 -13.83 -14.97
N THR A 158 -23.62 -14.35 -13.80
CA THR A 158 -24.27 -15.65 -13.66
C THR A 158 -25.65 -15.65 -14.31
N GLN A 159 -26.41 -14.59 -14.16
CA GLN A 159 -27.73 -14.46 -14.81
C GLN A 159 -27.60 -14.43 -16.34
N ARG A 160 -26.64 -13.64 -16.87
CA ARG A 160 -26.37 -13.60 -18.32
C ARG A 160 -25.96 -14.97 -18.87
N ALA A 161 -25.10 -15.69 -18.16
CA ALA A 161 -24.70 -17.03 -18.55
C ALA A 161 -25.88 -18.00 -18.60
N ALA A 162 -26.83 -17.89 -17.69
CA ALA A 162 -28.05 -18.72 -17.68
C ALA A 162 -28.97 -18.37 -18.87
N GLU A 163 -29.15 -17.08 -19.17
CA GLU A 163 -29.98 -16.62 -20.31
C GLU A 163 -29.38 -17.05 -21.65
N GLU A 164 -28.04 -17.00 -21.82
CA GLU A 164 -27.36 -17.49 -23.01
C GLU A 164 -27.54 -19.00 -23.19
N ALA A 165 -27.42 -19.77 -22.11
CA ALA A 165 -27.63 -21.23 -22.14
C ALA A 165 -29.07 -21.61 -22.47
N GLU A 166 -30.06 -20.81 -22.07
CA GLU A 166 -31.47 -21.03 -22.43
C GLU A 166 -31.77 -20.71 -23.91
N LYS A 167 -31.11 -19.67 -24.44
CA LYS A 167 -31.23 -19.31 -25.86
C LYS A 167 -30.64 -20.37 -26.78
N GLU A 168 -29.45 -20.89 -26.44
CA GLU A 168 -28.80 -21.97 -27.21
C GLU A 168 -29.64 -23.27 -27.20
N LYS A 169 -30.37 -23.56 -26.15
CA LYS A 169 -31.28 -24.73 -26.09
C LYS A 169 -32.50 -24.56 -26.97
N LYS A 170 -33.03 -23.33 -27.11
CA LYS A 170 -34.21 -23.04 -27.94
C LYS A 170 -33.90 -22.95 -29.44
N GLU A 171 -32.64 -22.69 -29.82
CA GLU A 171 -32.20 -22.66 -31.20
C GLU A 171 -31.86 -24.07 -31.75
N ASN A 172 -31.66 -25.03 -30.86
CA ASN A 172 -31.32 -26.42 -31.21
C ASN A 172 -32.51 -27.40 -31.13
N GLU A 173 -33.73 -26.94 -30.91
CA GLU A 173 -35.00 -27.69 -31.01
C GLU A 173 -35.73 -27.31 -32.31
#